data_8b114dbe7d811e9b1c4b20562a0da4bb
#
_entry.id   8b114dbe7d811e9b1c4b20562a0da4bb
#
_cell.length_a   1.000
_cell.length_b   1.000
_cell.length_c   1.000
_cell.angle_alpha   90.00
_cell.angle_beta   90.00
_cell.angle_gamma   90.00
#
_symmetry.space_group_name_H-M   'P 1'
#
loop_
_entity.id
_entity.type
_entity.pdbx_description
1 polymer ?
#
loop_
_entity_poly.entity_id
_entity_poly.type
_entity_poly.pdbx_seq_one_letter_code
_entity_poly.pdbx_strand_id
1 'polypeptide(L)'
;MARFEMVDVEAAGLGEAAPASADVFYELGIKYSVGNSVPTDFVSAHKWFNLAAMRGNQEAIRLRREIAAQMSEAEIAAAQRAARDWLRAN
;
A
#
# COMPACT_ATOMS: atom_id res chain seq x y z
N MET A 1 -19.30 -17.16 -16.42
CA MET A 1 -19.19 -16.90 -16.46
C MET A 1 -18.89 -16.78 -16.55
N ALA A 2 -18.43 -16.73 -16.02
CA ALA A 2 -17.93 -16.27 -15.94
C ALA A 2 -17.42 -16.08 -15.84
N ARG A 3 -16.99 -16.01 -15.57
CA ARG A 3 -16.58 -15.49 -15.58
C ARG A 3 -16.02 -15.48 -15.30
N PHE A 4 -15.39 -15.47 -14.83
CA PHE A 4 -15.03 -14.87 -14.74
C PHE A 4 -14.65 -15.07 -14.44
N GLU A 5 -14.01 -15.13 -14.06
CA GLU A 5 -13.76 -14.74 -13.98
C GLU A 5 -13.25 -14.60 -13.69
N MET A 6 -12.79 -14.62 -13.45
CA MET A 6 -12.43 -14.05 -13.42
C MET A 6 -12.14 -13.71 -13.33
N VAL A 7 -11.79 -13.76 -12.94
CA VAL A 7 -11.77 -13.02 -13.10
C VAL A 7 -11.73 -12.60 -12.88
N ASP A 8 -11.47 -12.65 -12.54
CA ASP A 8 -11.74 -11.96 -12.53
C ASP A 8 -11.65 -11.57 -12.04
N VAL A 9 -11.40 -11.67 -11.76
CA VAL A 9 -11.55 -11.05 -11.59
C VAL A 9 -11.37 -10.72 -11.40
N GLU A 10 -10.89 -10.67 -10.98
CA GLU A 10 -11.04 -10.12 -11.11
C GLU A 10 -11.13 -9.67 -11.23
N ALA A 11 -11.05 -9.81 -10.97
CA ALA A 11 -11.36 -9.13 -11.24
C ALA A 11 -11.61 -8.73 -11.17
N ALA A 12 -11.61 -8.81 -10.93
CA ALA A 12 -11.99 -8.31 -10.92
C ALA A 12 -12.06 -8.00 -10.60
N GLY A 13 -12.00 -8.11 -10.15
CA GLY A 13 -12.13 -7.63 -10.07
C GLY A 13 -12.15 -7.41 -9.63
N LEU A 14 -11.96 -7.34 -9.61
CA LEU A 14 -12.17 -6.96 -9.47
C LEU A 14 -12.63 -6.55 -9.30
N GLY A 15 -12.72 -6.52 -9.07
CA GLY A 15 -12.97 -5.91 -8.96
C GLY A 15 -13.30 -5.47 -8.35
N GLU A 16 -13.52 -5.38 -8.35
CA GLU A 16 -13.55 -5.17 -7.74
C GLU A 16 -13.24 -4.78 -7.19
N ALA A 17 -13.17 -4.55 -7.10
CA ALA A 17 -12.63 -4.29 -6.55
C ALA A 17 -12.11 -4.27 -6.04
N ALA A 18 -12.50 -4.46 -5.83
CA ALA A 18 -11.69 -4.49 -4.90
C ALA A 18 -10.38 -4.53 -4.92
N PRO A 19 -10.09 -4.28 -5.45
CA PRO A 19 -8.75 -4.26 -5.70
C PRO A 19 -7.88 -3.73 -4.64
N ALA A 20 -8.38 -3.05 -3.75
CA ALA A 20 -7.54 -2.41 -2.75
C ALA A 20 -7.42 -3.31 -1.52
N SER A 21 -6.91 -4.52 -1.73
CA SER A 21 -6.69 -5.45 -0.63
C SER A 21 -5.44 -5.09 0.16
N ALA A 22 -5.37 -5.57 1.39
CA ALA A 22 -4.19 -5.38 2.23
C ALA A 22 -2.94 -5.90 1.54
N ASP A 23 -3.05 -7.02 0.83
CA ASP A 23 -1.89 -7.63 0.17
C ASP A 23 -1.36 -6.76 -0.97
N VAL A 24 -2.24 -6.13 -1.73
CA VAL A 24 -1.83 -5.23 -2.81
C VAL A 24 -1.08 -4.04 -2.25
N PHE A 25 -1.60 -3.43 -1.19
CA PHE A 25 -0.93 -2.31 -0.53
C PHE A 25 0.42 -2.72 0.03
N TYR A 26 0.49 -3.91 0.64
CA TYR A 26 1.72 -4.43 1.20
C TYR A 26 2.79 -4.58 0.11
N GLU A 27 2.42 -5.17 -1.03
CA GLU A 27 3.34 -5.35 -2.14
C GLU A 27 3.86 -4.02 -2.67
N LEU A 28 3.00 -3.02 -2.75
CA LEU A 28 3.42 -1.68 -3.16
C LEU A 28 4.40 -1.08 -2.16
N GLY A 29 4.15 -1.28 -0.87
CA GLY A 29 5.08 -0.82 0.16
C GLY A 29 6.46 -1.46 0.01
N ILE A 30 6.50 -2.76 -0.22
CA ILE A 30 7.75 -3.48 -0.45
C ILE A 30 8.48 -2.91 -1.66
N LYS A 31 7.75 -2.73 -2.75
CA LYS A 31 8.32 -2.25 -4.01
C LYS A 31 9.08 -0.94 -3.83
N TYR A 32 8.47 0.00 -3.11
CA TYR A 32 9.09 1.30 -2.90
C TYR A 32 10.17 1.29 -1.82
N SER A 33 10.07 0.36 -0.86
CA SER A 33 11.05 0.32 0.22
C SER A 33 12.37 -0.32 -0.20
N VAL A 34 12.32 -1.30 -1.12
CA VAL A 34 13.55 -1.97 -1.55
C VAL A 34 14.14 -1.34 -2.81
N GLY A 35 13.38 -0.51 -3.51
CA GLY A 35 13.87 0.13 -4.73
C GLY A 35 14.00 -0.81 -5.90
N ASN A 36 13.22 -1.88 -5.92
CA ASN A 36 13.26 -2.87 -6.99
C ASN A 36 12.29 -2.42 -8.08
N SER A 37 12.77 -2.21 -9.26
CA SER A 37 12.06 -1.75 -10.46
C SER A 37 11.62 -0.28 -10.39
N VAL A 38 11.68 0.36 -9.23
CA VAL A 38 11.45 1.80 -9.07
C VAL A 38 12.46 2.33 -8.08
N PRO A 39 12.78 3.63 -8.10
CA PRO A 39 13.68 4.20 -7.08
C PRO A 39 13.08 4.04 -5.68
N THR A 40 13.95 3.82 -4.70
CA THR A 40 13.53 3.76 -3.31
C THR A 40 12.85 5.07 -2.91
N ASP A 41 11.69 4.95 -2.25
CA ASP A 41 10.90 6.11 -1.84
C ASP A 41 10.17 5.74 -0.55
N PHE A 42 10.76 6.13 0.58
CA PHE A 42 10.21 5.78 1.88
C PHE A 42 8.87 6.47 2.17
N VAL A 43 8.64 7.65 1.62
CA VAL A 43 7.34 8.32 1.80
C VAL A 43 6.25 7.47 1.15
N SER A 44 6.47 7.03 -0.08
CA SER A 44 5.51 6.15 -0.76
C SER A 44 5.38 4.81 -0.06
N ALA A 45 6.50 4.22 0.35
CA ALA A 45 6.47 2.93 1.04
C ALA A 45 5.67 3.03 2.34
N HIS A 46 5.92 4.06 3.12
CA HIS A 46 5.20 4.28 4.39
C HIS A 46 3.70 4.45 4.13
N LYS A 47 3.35 5.22 3.11
CA LYS A 47 1.95 5.41 2.72
C LYS A 47 1.27 4.07 2.45
N TRP A 48 1.88 3.23 1.61
CA TRP A 48 1.28 1.95 1.24
C TRP A 48 1.23 0.97 2.41
N PHE A 49 2.29 0.93 3.24
CA PHE A 49 2.27 0.09 4.44
C PHE A 49 1.18 0.56 5.41
N ASN A 50 0.99 1.87 5.52
CA ASN A 50 -0.06 2.41 6.38
C ASN A 50 -1.44 1.93 5.91
N LEU A 51 -1.70 2.01 4.60
CA LEU A 51 -2.95 1.54 4.04
C LEU A 51 -3.13 0.03 4.22
N ALA A 52 -2.05 -0.74 4.05
CA ALA A 52 -2.09 -2.18 4.27
C ALA A 52 -2.42 -2.52 5.72
N ALA A 53 -1.81 -1.77 6.66
CA ALA A 53 -2.06 -1.98 8.09
C ALA A 53 -3.52 -1.71 8.43
N MET A 54 -4.09 -0.65 7.84
CA MET A 54 -5.49 -0.30 8.06
C MET A 54 -6.45 -1.39 7.57
N ARG A 55 -5.99 -2.20 6.62
CA ARG A 55 -6.79 -3.29 6.07
C ARG A 55 -6.43 -4.63 6.70
N GLY A 56 -5.65 -4.62 7.79
CA GLY A 56 -5.41 -5.81 8.60
C GLY A 56 -4.09 -6.53 8.35
N ASN A 57 -3.19 -5.99 7.54
CA ASN A 57 -1.90 -6.64 7.32
C ASN A 57 -0.96 -6.31 8.48
N GLN A 58 -0.70 -7.31 9.33
CA GLN A 58 0.12 -7.13 10.54
C GLN A 58 1.58 -6.88 10.22
N GLU A 59 2.09 -7.51 9.17
CA GLU A 59 3.48 -7.35 8.79
C GLU A 59 3.77 -5.92 8.34
N ALA A 60 2.77 -5.28 7.72
CA ALA A 60 2.91 -3.89 7.27
C ALA A 60 3.14 -2.94 8.44
N ILE A 61 2.57 -3.25 9.62
CA ILE A 61 2.80 -2.41 10.80
C ILE A 61 4.27 -2.45 11.18
N ARG A 62 4.86 -3.64 11.19
CA ARG A 62 6.27 -3.81 11.55
C ARG A 62 7.17 -3.10 10.55
N LEU A 63 6.91 -3.30 9.26
CA LEU A 63 7.75 -2.69 8.22
C LEU A 63 7.59 -1.18 8.19
N ARG A 64 6.38 -0.67 8.43
CA ARG A 64 6.17 0.77 8.51
C ARG A 64 7.04 1.39 9.62
N ARG A 65 7.10 0.73 10.76
CA ARG A 65 7.94 1.20 11.87
C ARG A 65 9.41 1.18 11.52
N GLU A 66 9.85 0.14 10.81
CA GLU A 66 11.24 0.02 10.44
C GLU A 66 11.68 1.15 9.51
N ILE A 67 10.88 1.46 8.50
CA ILE A 67 11.26 2.54 7.59
C ILE A 67 11.07 3.90 8.25
N ALA A 68 10.08 4.05 9.13
CA ALA A 68 9.88 5.31 9.83
C ALA A 68 11.10 5.70 10.66
N ALA A 69 11.83 4.71 11.18
CA ALA A 69 13.03 4.97 11.94
C ALA A 69 14.13 5.64 11.12
N GLN A 70 14.03 5.58 9.80
CA GLN A 70 14.99 6.18 8.89
C GLN A 70 14.44 7.43 8.22
N MET A 71 13.25 7.87 8.61
CA MET A 71 12.58 9.02 7.99
C MET A 71 12.56 10.19 8.95
N SER A 72 12.50 11.39 8.39
CA SER A 72 12.28 12.59 9.20
C SER A 72 10.82 12.69 9.61
N GLU A 73 10.54 13.51 10.61
CA GLU A 73 9.16 13.74 11.04
C GLU A 73 8.35 14.34 9.89
N ALA A 74 8.96 15.22 9.10
CA ALA A 74 8.28 15.84 7.95
C ALA A 74 7.91 14.79 6.90
N GLU A 75 8.82 13.83 6.66
CA GLU A 75 8.55 12.77 5.71
C GLU A 75 7.44 11.84 6.18
N ILE A 76 7.43 11.51 7.48
CA ILE A 76 6.38 10.69 8.05
C ILE A 76 5.03 11.41 7.94
N ALA A 77 5.00 12.71 8.24
CA ALA A 77 3.79 13.49 8.11
C ALA A 77 3.29 13.53 6.67
N ALA A 78 4.23 13.66 5.71
CA ALA A 78 3.88 13.65 4.29
C ALA A 78 3.26 12.32 3.88
N ALA A 79 3.83 11.21 4.39
CA ALA A 79 3.31 9.88 4.08
C ALA A 79 1.91 9.68 4.65
N GLN A 80 1.69 10.19 5.86
CA GLN A 80 0.37 10.10 6.51
C GLN A 80 -0.67 10.90 5.73
N ARG A 81 -0.30 12.11 5.28
CA ARG A 81 -1.21 12.91 4.45
C ARG A 81 -1.51 12.21 3.14
N ALA A 82 -0.49 11.63 2.51
CA ALA A 82 -0.67 10.93 1.24
C ALA A 82 -1.64 9.75 1.40
N ALA A 83 -1.55 9.02 2.53
CA ALA A 83 -2.47 7.92 2.78
C ALA A 83 -3.91 8.43 2.95
N ARG A 84 -4.08 9.51 3.71
CA ARG A 84 -5.41 10.10 3.89
C ARG A 84 -5.99 10.59 2.56
N ASP A 85 -5.13 11.23 1.75
CA ASP A 85 -5.58 11.75 0.45
C ASP A 85 -6.00 10.60 -0.46
N TRP A 86 -5.26 9.50 -0.43
CA TRP A 86 -5.61 8.34 -1.23
C TRP A 86 -6.98 7.80 -0.82
N LEU A 87 -7.23 7.69 0.49
CA LEU A 87 -8.52 7.20 0.99
C LEU A 87 -9.66 8.13 0.58
N ARG A 88 -9.41 9.43 0.60
CA ARG A 88 -10.42 10.41 0.23
C ARG A 88 -10.75 10.36 -1.26
N ALA A 89 -9.77 10.06 -2.09
CA ALA A 89 -9.93 10.01 -3.54
C ALA A 89 -10.49 8.67 -4.02
N ASN A 90 -10.40 7.65 -3.21
CA ASN A 90 -10.79 6.29 -3.58
C ASN A 90 -11.81 5.73 -2.58
#